data_7beb8de8572a64f4014586f41fbc2bbc
#
_entry.id   7beb8de8572a64f4014586f41fbc2bbc
#
_cell.length_a   1.000
_cell.length_b   1.000
_cell.length_c   1.000
_cell.angle_alpha   90.00
_cell.angle_beta   90.00
_cell.angle_gamma   90.00
#
_symmetry.space_group_name_H-M   'P 1'
#
loop_
_entity.id
_entity.type
_entity.pdbx_description
1 polymer ?
#
loop_
_entity_poly.entity_id
_entity_poly.type
_entity_poly.pdbx_seq_one_letter_code
_entity_poly.pdbx_strand_id
1 'polypeptide(L)'
;MRMTDEQIIEILETLPINYYTKSNDKVTQVYDRANSATYIDMVKNEITIGLRVFDKFDVVDESIVRAVFYHEVSHAILTKMDLLRQAKYTSQLVNKYRQTEGDIRLPEDEFAEIMNIIEDSRIENALKNYYIDVDFPRFRSMLHKDVINAQDTPLLRFAKPLLMGVQNKYYVRIMTELQHLLKVNVTTDDYARVLAIYYDIIVDFYNNESPESNDGDEQQDNQDNQDNQDNQDNQDNQDN
;
A
#
# COMPACT_ATOMS: atom_id res chain seq x y z
N MET A 1 0.87 8.45 25.97
CA MET A 1 -0.29 8.27 26.88
C MET A 1 -1.42 7.74 26.02
N ARG A 2 -2.15 6.75 26.48
CA ARG A 2 -3.27 6.15 25.72
C ARG A 2 -4.57 6.60 26.38
N MET A 3 -5.53 7.05 25.59
CA MET A 3 -6.88 7.41 26.05
C MET A 3 -7.66 6.15 26.45
N THR A 4 -8.60 6.31 27.38
CA THR A 4 -9.58 5.25 27.70
C THR A 4 -10.67 5.22 26.64
N ASP A 5 -11.43 4.11 26.56
CA ASP A 5 -12.57 3.98 25.66
C ASP A 5 -13.59 5.10 25.86
N GLU A 6 -13.83 5.51 27.12
CA GLU A 6 -14.76 6.60 27.46
C GLU A 6 -14.27 7.94 26.90
N GLN A 7 -12.98 8.25 27.00
CA GLN A 7 -12.41 9.47 26.45
C GLN A 7 -12.45 9.48 24.91
N ILE A 8 -12.24 8.32 24.30
CA ILE A 8 -12.35 8.17 22.83
C ILE A 8 -13.79 8.42 22.39
N ILE A 9 -14.78 7.81 23.07
CA ILE A 9 -16.20 7.98 22.78
C ILE A 9 -16.61 9.45 22.94
N GLU A 10 -16.17 10.11 24.01
CA GLU A 10 -16.46 11.54 24.24
C GLU A 10 -16.01 12.41 23.07
N ILE A 11 -14.81 12.16 22.52
CA ILE A 11 -14.34 12.87 21.33
C ILE A 11 -15.21 12.53 20.11
N LEU A 12 -15.46 11.25 19.85
CA LEU A 12 -16.26 10.81 18.71
C LEU A 12 -17.66 11.44 18.71
N GLU A 13 -18.30 11.57 19.87
CA GLU A 13 -19.63 12.18 20.02
C GLU A 13 -19.62 13.67 19.67
N THR A 14 -18.49 14.36 19.77
CA THR A 14 -18.35 15.76 19.37
C THR A 14 -18.16 15.96 17.87
N LEU A 15 -17.80 14.90 17.12
CA LEU A 15 -17.47 15.04 15.72
C LEU A 15 -18.73 15.16 14.84
N PRO A 16 -18.76 16.14 13.91
CA PRO A 16 -19.95 16.43 13.14
C PRO A 16 -20.14 15.39 12.01
N ILE A 17 -21.05 14.45 12.18
CA ILE A 17 -21.44 13.50 11.14
C ILE A 17 -22.38 14.12 10.11
N ASN A 18 -23.18 15.11 10.53
CA ASN A 18 -24.25 15.69 9.70
C ASN A 18 -23.76 16.38 8.42
N TYR A 19 -22.46 16.69 8.33
CA TYR A 19 -21.88 17.29 7.13
C TYR A 19 -21.62 16.27 6.01
N TYR A 20 -21.67 14.96 6.30
CA TYR A 20 -21.19 13.90 5.40
C TYR A 20 -22.29 13.09 4.74
N THR A 21 -23.51 13.16 5.25
CA THR A 21 -24.62 12.44 4.64
C THR A 21 -25.39 13.35 3.69
N LYS A 22 -25.60 12.88 2.46
CA LYS A 22 -26.45 13.59 1.47
C LYS A 22 -27.91 13.60 1.86
N SER A 23 -28.32 12.81 2.85
CA SER A 23 -29.65 12.78 3.41
C SER A 23 -29.69 13.64 4.67
N ASN A 24 -30.78 14.37 4.87
CA ASN A 24 -31.05 15.05 6.14
C ASN A 24 -31.33 14.08 7.29
N ASP A 25 -31.09 12.79 7.08
CA ASP A 25 -31.33 11.76 8.05
C ASP A 25 -30.19 11.72 9.07
N LYS A 26 -30.58 11.63 10.33
CA LYS A 26 -29.65 11.57 11.44
C LYS A 26 -28.87 10.25 11.37
N VAL A 27 -27.54 10.33 11.25
CA VAL A 27 -26.67 9.16 11.34
C VAL A 27 -26.48 8.80 12.81
N THR A 28 -26.63 7.54 13.12
CA THR A 28 -26.40 7.00 14.46
C THR A 28 -24.97 6.46 14.55
N GLN A 29 -24.27 6.83 15.64
CA GLN A 29 -22.98 6.23 15.98
C GLN A 29 -23.19 5.08 16.95
N VAL A 30 -22.54 3.95 16.66
CA VAL A 30 -22.50 2.78 17.53
C VAL A 30 -21.03 2.46 17.85
N TYR A 31 -20.71 2.22 19.10
CA TYR A 31 -19.37 1.92 19.56
C TYR A 31 -19.26 0.47 19.96
N ASP A 32 -18.47 -0.30 19.20
CA ASP A 32 -18.23 -1.72 19.49
C ASP A 32 -16.90 -1.89 20.24
N ARG A 33 -16.98 -2.23 21.51
CA ARG A 33 -15.82 -2.41 22.39
C ARG A 33 -15.09 -3.76 22.14
N ALA A 34 -15.71 -4.68 21.44
CA ALA A 34 -15.19 -6.03 21.21
C ALA A 34 -14.41 -6.15 19.89
N ASN A 35 -14.73 -5.32 18.90
CA ASN A 35 -14.21 -5.42 17.55
C ASN A 35 -13.30 -4.25 17.16
N SER A 36 -12.45 -4.48 16.17
CA SER A 36 -11.62 -3.46 15.54
C SER A 36 -12.20 -2.96 14.21
N ALA A 37 -13.22 -3.63 13.67
CA ALA A 37 -13.81 -3.24 12.41
C ALA A 37 -14.64 -1.97 12.58
N THR A 38 -14.38 -0.98 11.73
CA THR A 38 -15.23 0.19 11.58
C THR A 38 -15.91 0.10 10.22
N TYR A 39 -17.21 0.31 10.19
CA TYR A 39 -17.99 0.19 8.96
C TYR A 39 -19.25 1.04 9.01
N ILE A 40 -19.81 1.30 7.84
CA ILE A 40 -21.06 2.04 7.67
C ILE A 40 -22.14 1.15 7.10
N ASP A 41 -23.26 1.10 7.79
CA ASP A 41 -24.50 0.52 7.28
C ASP A 41 -25.32 1.64 6.63
N MET A 42 -25.25 1.72 5.30
CA MET A 42 -25.97 2.73 4.52
C MET A 42 -27.48 2.56 4.56
N VAL A 43 -27.99 1.38 4.89
CA VAL A 43 -29.44 1.09 4.98
C VAL A 43 -29.98 1.63 6.30
N LYS A 44 -29.23 1.46 7.38
CA LYS A 44 -29.60 1.92 8.71
C LYS A 44 -29.20 3.34 9.01
N ASN A 45 -28.40 3.99 8.16
CA ASN A 45 -27.70 5.23 8.46
C ASN A 45 -26.90 5.15 9.78
N GLU A 46 -26.15 4.06 9.93
CA GLU A 46 -25.40 3.75 11.14
C GLU A 46 -23.92 3.63 10.87
N ILE A 47 -23.11 4.30 11.65
CA ILE A 47 -21.66 4.11 11.66
C ILE A 47 -21.31 3.31 12.91
N THR A 48 -20.77 2.13 12.71
CA THR A 48 -20.19 1.33 13.80
C THR A 48 -18.70 1.60 13.86
N ILE A 49 -18.21 2.03 15.02
CA ILE A 49 -16.79 2.26 15.27
C ILE A 49 -16.29 1.18 16.23
N GLY A 50 -15.43 0.32 15.72
CA GLY A 50 -14.78 -0.72 16.51
C GLY A 50 -13.65 -0.13 17.35
N LEU A 51 -13.83 -0.02 18.67
CA LEU A 51 -12.85 0.64 19.54
C LEU A 51 -11.50 -0.09 19.62
N ARG A 52 -11.45 -1.38 19.24
CA ARG A 52 -10.18 -2.14 19.16
C ARG A 52 -9.28 -1.71 18.00
N VAL A 53 -9.76 -0.90 17.06
CA VAL A 53 -8.89 -0.27 16.05
C VAL A 53 -7.80 0.56 16.70
N PHE A 54 -8.12 1.21 17.82
CA PHE A 54 -7.17 2.03 18.57
C PHE A 54 -6.08 1.21 19.26
N ASP A 55 -6.24 -0.12 19.42
CA ASP A 55 -5.21 -1.02 19.97
C ASP A 55 -3.97 -1.13 19.06
N LYS A 56 -4.11 -0.79 17.78
CA LYS A 56 -3.01 -0.76 16.81
C LYS A 56 -2.04 0.40 17.01
N PHE A 57 -2.42 1.41 17.81
CA PHE A 57 -1.63 2.63 18.00
C PHE A 57 -0.93 2.62 19.36
N ASP A 58 0.37 2.91 19.38
CA ASP A 58 1.15 3.05 20.61
C ASP A 58 0.74 4.29 21.42
N VAL A 59 0.30 5.33 20.71
CA VAL A 59 -0.23 6.56 21.30
C VAL A 59 -1.60 6.83 20.70
N VAL A 60 -2.60 6.99 21.55
CA VAL A 60 -3.94 7.40 21.16
C VAL A 60 -4.21 8.74 21.78
N ASP A 61 -4.30 9.77 20.97
CA ASP A 61 -4.70 11.12 21.31
C ASP A 61 -5.87 11.57 20.41
N GLU A 62 -6.38 12.76 20.66
CA GLU A 62 -7.53 13.31 19.92
C GLU A 62 -7.27 13.34 18.39
N SER A 63 -6.03 13.64 17.95
CA SER A 63 -5.69 13.68 16.54
C SER A 63 -5.83 12.32 15.88
N ILE A 64 -5.42 11.23 16.56
CA ILE A 64 -5.59 9.85 16.07
C ILE A 64 -7.06 9.46 16.06
N VAL A 65 -7.83 9.82 17.10
CA VAL A 65 -9.27 9.53 17.12
C VAL A 65 -9.99 10.20 15.97
N ARG A 66 -9.69 11.47 15.69
CA ARG A 66 -10.23 12.21 14.55
C ARG A 66 -9.80 11.60 13.22
N ALA A 67 -8.55 11.19 13.08
CA ALA A 67 -8.03 10.60 11.85
C ALA A 67 -8.73 9.29 11.52
N VAL A 68 -8.89 8.38 12.47
CA VAL A 68 -9.65 7.14 12.30
C VAL A 68 -11.09 7.45 11.89
N PHE A 69 -11.75 8.33 12.60
CA PHE A 69 -13.15 8.68 12.32
C PHE A 69 -13.32 9.25 10.90
N TYR A 70 -12.52 10.24 10.52
CA TYR A 70 -12.64 10.86 9.21
C TYR A 70 -12.20 9.93 8.07
N HIS A 71 -11.27 9.03 8.30
CA HIS A 71 -10.90 7.99 7.35
C HIS A 71 -12.13 7.11 7.04
N GLU A 72 -12.77 6.57 8.05
CA GLU A 72 -13.92 5.67 7.89
C GLU A 72 -15.16 6.37 7.31
N VAL A 73 -15.47 7.56 7.82
CA VAL A 73 -16.57 8.38 7.27
C VAL A 73 -16.34 8.70 5.81
N SER A 74 -15.09 8.88 5.41
CA SER A 74 -14.74 9.20 4.04
C SER A 74 -15.00 8.05 3.08
N HIS A 75 -14.81 6.81 3.51
CA HIS A 75 -15.23 5.64 2.74
C HIS A 75 -16.73 5.70 2.40
N ALA A 76 -17.57 6.04 3.37
CA ALA A 76 -19.00 6.15 3.12
C ALA A 76 -19.39 7.19 2.08
N ILE A 77 -18.65 8.30 2.05
CA ILE A 77 -19.00 9.43 1.20
C ILE A 77 -18.40 9.30 -0.18
N LEU A 78 -17.15 8.83 -0.25
CA LEU A 78 -16.32 8.90 -1.45
C LEU A 78 -16.17 7.56 -2.16
N THR A 79 -16.27 6.42 -1.44
CA THR A 79 -16.05 5.11 -2.03
C THR A 79 -17.23 4.70 -2.91
N LYS A 80 -16.94 4.41 -4.16
CA LYS A 80 -17.93 3.93 -5.13
C LYS A 80 -17.79 2.41 -5.28
N MET A 81 -18.43 1.67 -4.40
CA MET A 81 -18.36 0.20 -4.34
C MET A 81 -18.64 -0.48 -5.68
N ASP A 82 -19.54 0.07 -6.49
CA ASP A 82 -19.86 -0.50 -7.80
C ASP A 82 -18.66 -0.39 -8.77
N LEU A 83 -17.91 0.71 -8.72
CA LEU A 83 -16.70 0.87 -9.55
C LEU A 83 -15.59 -0.07 -9.10
N LEU A 84 -15.42 -0.25 -7.77
CA LEU A 84 -14.44 -1.19 -7.23
C LEU A 84 -14.76 -2.63 -7.64
N ARG A 85 -16.04 -3.04 -7.58
CA ARG A 85 -16.46 -4.35 -8.04
C ARG A 85 -16.27 -4.54 -9.55
N GLN A 86 -16.59 -3.53 -10.35
CA GLN A 86 -16.40 -3.57 -11.79
C GLN A 86 -14.92 -3.65 -12.19
N ALA A 87 -14.02 -3.02 -11.46
CA ALA A 87 -12.58 -3.08 -11.72
C ALA A 87 -12.05 -4.51 -11.74
N LYS A 88 -12.62 -5.42 -10.92
CA LYS A 88 -12.28 -6.84 -10.90
C LYS A 88 -12.51 -7.55 -12.25
N TYR A 89 -13.54 -7.14 -12.99
CA TYR A 89 -13.95 -7.81 -14.23
C TYR A 89 -13.34 -7.20 -15.49
N THR A 90 -12.47 -6.21 -15.35
CA THR A 90 -11.93 -5.45 -16.47
C THR A 90 -10.46 -5.76 -16.74
N SER A 91 -10.09 -7.05 -16.78
CA SER A 91 -8.73 -7.46 -17.17
C SER A 91 -8.28 -6.81 -18.49
N GLN A 92 -9.19 -6.61 -19.43
CA GLN A 92 -8.92 -5.90 -20.68
C GLN A 92 -8.54 -4.43 -20.46
N LEU A 93 -9.20 -3.72 -19.51
CA LEU A 93 -8.85 -2.34 -19.19
C LEU A 93 -7.50 -2.26 -18.47
N VAL A 94 -7.23 -3.18 -17.54
CA VAL A 94 -5.93 -3.26 -16.86
C VAL A 94 -4.82 -3.50 -17.87
N ASN A 95 -4.99 -4.47 -18.78
CA ASN A 95 -4.00 -4.79 -19.81
C ASN A 95 -3.70 -3.62 -20.76
N LYS A 96 -4.66 -2.72 -20.98
CA LYS A 96 -4.46 -1.50 -21.78
C LYS A 96 -3.38 -0.59 -21.21
N TYR A 97 -3.18 -0.60 -19.89
CA TYR A 97 -2.27 0.31 -19.18
C TYR A 97 -1.00 -0.36 -18.67
N ARG A 98 -0.89 -1.67 -18.78
CA ARG A 98 0.32 -2.41 -18.41
C ARG A 98 1.48 -2.08 -19.32
N GLN A 99 2.68 -2.08 -18.77
CA GLN A 99 3.95 -1.95 -19.50
C GLN A 99 4.63 -3.31 -19.70
N THR A 100 4.15 -4.34 -19.01
CA THR A 100 4.67 -5.71 -19.09
C THR A 100 3.62 -6.66 -19.69
N GLU A 101 4.08 -7.71 -20.33
CA GLU A 101 3.24 -8.78 -20.84
C GLU A 101 3.10 -9.92 -19.81
N GLY A 102 2.07 -10.73 -19.93
CA GLY A 102 1.82 -11.90 -19.11
C GLY A 102 0.36 -12.03 -18.68
N ASP A 103 -0.11 -13.24 -18.49
CA ASP A 103 -1.44 -13.52 -17.94
C ASP A 103 -1.32 -13.68 -16.41
N ILE A 104 -1.70 -12.64 -15.70
CA ILE A 104 -1.68 -12.63 -14.24
C ILE A 104 -3.14 -12.64 -13.75
N ARG A 105 -3.43 -13.60 -12.89
CA ARG A 105 -4.71 -13.70 -12.19
C ARG A 105 -4.47 -13.47 -10.71
N LEU A 106 -5.01 -12.38 -10.21
CA LEU A 106 -4.95 -12.10 -8.78
C LEU A 106 -6.00 -12.95 -8.03
N PRO A 107 -5.61 -13.59 -6.92
CA PRO A 107 -6.56 -14.13 -5.95
C PRO A 107 -7.57 -13.06 -5.52
N GLU A 108 -8.75 -13.48 -5.09
CA GLU A 108 -9.82 -12.53 -4.75
C GLU A 108 -9.51 -11.67 -3.53
N ASP A 109 -8.89 -12.27 -2.53
CA ASP A 109 -8.42 -11.62 -1.31
C ASP A 109 -7.31 -10.61 -1.59
N GLU A 110 -6.31 -10.98 -2.40
CA GLU A 110 -5.24 -10.07 -2.81
C GLU A 110 -5.78 -8.90 -3.63
N PHE A 111 -6.70 -9.16 -4.56
CA PHE A 111 -7.38 -8.09 -5.30
C PHE A 111 -8.12 -7.13 -4.36
N ALA A 112 -8.85 -7.66 -3.38
CA ALA A 112 -9.59 -6.85 -2.41
C ALA A 112 -8.64 -5.98 -1.57
N GLU A 113 -7.51 -6.54 -1.14
CA GLU A 113 -6.49 -5.82 -0.38
C GLU A 113 -5.88 -4.67 -1.20
N ILE A 114 -5.53 -4.92 -2.46
CA ILE A 114 -4.99 -3.89 -3.35
C ILE A 114 -5.99 -2.76 -3.58
N MET A 115 -7.25 -3.11 -3.83
CA MET A 115 -8.30 -2.11 -4.05
C MET A 115 -8.54 -1.27 -2.78
N ASN A 116 -8.42 -1.86 -1.61
CA ASN A 116 -8.48 -1.15 -0.34
C ASN A 116 -7.33 -0.16 -0.20
N ILE A 117 -6.09 -0.59 -0.47
CA ILE A 117 -4.91 0.27 -0.45
C ILE A 117 -5.04 1.46 -1.41
N ILE A 118 -5.53 1.22 -2.63
CA ILE A 118 -5.78 2.29 -3.61
C ILE A 118 -6.82 3.27 -3.07
N GLU A 119 -7.91 2.75 -2.52
CA GLU A 119 -9.02 3.56 -2.03
C GLU A 119 -8.64 4.38 -0.80
N ASP A 120 -7.96 3.79 0.17
CA ASP A 120 -7.43 4.49 1.35
C ASP A 120 -6.55 5.66 0.92
N SER A 121 -5.62 5.40 0.01
CA SER A 121 -4.75 6.46 -0.51
C SER A 121 -5.54 7.56 -1.23
N ARG A 122 -6.56 7.19 -2.01
CA ARG A 122 -7.41 8.13 -2.74
C ARG A 122 -8.20 9.03 -1.80
N ILE A 123 -8.95 8.45 -0.87
CA ILE A 123 -9.82 9.21 0.03
C ILE A 123 -9.04 10.18 0.92
N GLU A 124 -7.93 9.73 1.49
CA GLU A 124 -7.11 10.57 2.34
C GLU A 124 -6.43 11.70 1.57
N ASN A 125 -5.96 11.45 0.34
CA ASN A 125 -5.42 12.52 -0.50
C ASN A 125 -6.51 13.50 -0.96
N ALA A 126 -7.73 13.04 -1.20
CA ALA A 126 -8.86 13.91 -1.52
C ALA A 126 -9.24 14.81 -0.35
N LEU A 127 -9.10 14.32 0.87
CA LEU A 127 -9.59 14.98 2.08
C LEU A 127 -8.55 15.80 2.83
N LYS A 128 -7.26 15.62 2.58
CA LYS A 128 -6.19 16.33 3.28
C LYS A 128 -6.34 17.87 3.28
N ASN A 129 -7.04 18.41 2.28
CA ASN A 129 -7.28 19.84 2.16
C ASN A 129 -8.57 20.29 2.87
N TYR A 130 -9.45 19.35 3.21
CA TYR A 130 -10.72 19.64 3.92
C TYR A 130 -10.57 19.49 5.41
N TYR A 131 -9.74 18.57 5.87
CA TYR A 131 -9.51 18.27 7.28
C TYR A 131 -8.12 18.72 7.70
N ILE A 132 -7.93 20.03 7.78
CA ILE A 132 -6.64 20.67 8.12
C ILE A 132 -6.16 20.23 9.51
N ASP A 133 -7.10 19.91 10.41
CA ASP A 133 -6.82 19.52 11.80
C ASP A 133 -6.47 18.04 11.95
N VAL A 134 -6.45 17.28 10.84
CA VAL A 134 -6.17 15.84 10.86
C VAL A 134 -4.80 15.55 10.26
N ASP A 135 -3.92 14.98 11.07
CA ASP A 135 -2.60 14.56 10.63
C ASP A 135 -2.66 13.13 10.05
N PHE A 136 -3.20 13.01 8.83
CA PHE A 136 -3.23 11.74 8.10
C PHE A 136 -1.83 11.12 7.89
N PRO A 137 -0.76 11.86 7.58
CA PRO A 137 0.59 11.30 7.51
C PRO A 137 1.02 10.61 8.80
N ARG A 138 0.77 11.23 9.96
CA ARG A 138 1.07 10.62 11.26
C ARG A 138 0.21 9.37 11.50
N PHE A 139 -1.09 9.45 11.23
CA PHE A 139 -2.01 8.33 11.31
C PHE A 139 -1.52 7.14 10.49
N ARG A 140 -1.18 7.34 9.22
CA ARG A 140 -0.65 6.29 8.33
C ARG A 140 0.64 5.69 8.84
N SER A 141 1.60 6.53 9.27
CA SER A 141 2.88 6.03 9.77
C SER A 141 2.73 5.14 10.99
N MET A 142 1.76 5.43 11.84
CA MET A 142 1.45 4.61 13.02
C MET A 142 0.68 3.34 12.66
N LEU A 143 -0.31 3.44 11.76
CA LEU A 143 -1.12 2.31 11.33
C LEU A 143 -0.29 1.25 10.59
N HIS A 144 0.66 1.69 9.77
CA HIS A 144 1.47 0.83 8.90
C HIS A 144 2.91 0.64 9.38
N LYS A 145 3.19 0.88 10.68
CA LYS A 145 4.55 0.76 11.22
C LYS A 145 5.21 -0.59 10.96
N ASP A 146 4.43 -1.68 10.99
CA ASP A 146 4.92 -3.03 10.78
C ASP A 146 5.21 -3.31 9.29
N VAL A 147 4.53 -2.61 8.39
CA VAL A 147 4.71 -2.71 6.94
C VAL A 147 6.07 -2.14 6.49
N ILE A 148 6.60 -1.14 7.22
CA ILE A 148 7.89 -0.52 6.88
C ILE A 148 9.03 -1.54 6.94
N ASN A 149 9.00 -2.41 7.93
CA ASN A 149 10.05 -3.38 8.25
C ASN A 149 9.77 -4.77 7.68
N ALA A 150 8.66 -4.97 6.98
CA ALA A 150 8.31 -6.26 6.41
C ALA A 150 9.22 -6.61 5.22
N GLN A 151 9.39 -7.93 5.01
CA GLN A 151 10.13 -8.47 3.86
C GLN A 151 9.55 -7.92 2.56
N ASP A 152 10.42 -7.58 1.62
CA ASP A 152 10.01 -7.03 0.33
C ASP A 152 9.12 -8.01 -0.47
N THR A 153 7.98 -7.53 -0.93
CA THR A 153 7.00 -8.27 -1.73
C THR A 153 6.40 -7.36 -2.80
N PRO A 154 5.77 -7.89 -3.85
CA PRO A 154 5.05 -7.06 -4.82
C PRO A 154 4.06 -6.11 -4.18
N LEU A 155 3.28 -6.62 -3.22
CA LEU A 155 2.29 -5.83 -2.48
C LEU A 155 2.94 -4.66 -1.73
N LEU A 156 4.06 -4.90 -1.05
CA LEU A 156 4.77 -3.84 -0.33
C LEU A 156 5.45 -2.82 -1.24
N ARG A 157 5.94 -3.24 -2.41
CA ARG A 157 6.47 -2.33 -3.43
C ARG A 157 5.40 -1.37 -3.97
N PHE A 158 4.15 -1.83 -3.99
CA PHE A 158 3.00 -1.03 -4.38
C PHE A 158 2.43 -0.18 -3.23
N ALA A 159 2.25 -0.78 -2.06
CA ALA A 159 1.61 -0.17 -0.91
C ALA A 159 2.44 0.96 -0.28
N LYS A 160 3.76 0.77 -0.11
CA LYS A 160 4.64 1.77 0.52
C LYS A 160 4.60 3.14 -0.17
N PRO A 161 4.66 3.25 -1.51
CA PRO A 161 4.44 4.53 -2.19
C PRO A 161 3.08 5.16 -1.90
N LEU A 162 2.01 4.38 -1.98
CA LEU A 162 0.64 4.86 -1.85
C LEU A 162 0.32 5.32 -0.43
N LEU A 163 0.64 4.48 0.57
CA LEU A 163 0.24 4.72 1.95
C LEU A 163 1.23 5.59 2.73
N MET A 164 2.51 5.56 2.36
CA MET A 164 3.58 6.16 3.16
C MET A 164 4.45 7.14 2.38
N GLY A 165 4.23 7.30 1.08
CA GLY A 165 5.03 8.17 0.24
C GLY A 165 6.49 7.70 0.06
N VAL A 166 6.79 6.42 0.34
CA VAL A 166 8.14 5.87 0.19
C VAL A 166 8.51 5.81 -1.28
N GLN A 167 9.66 6.39 -1.63
CA GLN A 167 10.11 6.43 -3.01
C GLN A 167 10.74 5.08 -3.42
N ASN A 168 10.28 4.54 -4.54
CA ASN A 168 10.88 3.42 -5.25
C ASN A 168 10.79 3.66 -6.76
N LYS A 169 11.21 2.70 -7.58
CA LYS A 169 11.18 2.86 -9.05
C LYS A 169 9.77 3.08 -9.65
N TYR A 170 8.70 2.71 -8.92
CA TYR A 170 7.32 2.87 -9.35
C TYR A 170 6.65 4.13 -8.80
N TYR A 171 7.26 4.80 -7.82
CA TYR A 171 6.66 5.92 -7.09
C TYR A 171 6.05 6.99 -7.99
N VAL A 172 6.83 7.48 -8.96
CA VAL A 172 6.38 8.57 -9.85
C VAL A 172 5.16 8.13 -10.65
N ARG A 173 5.18 6.90 -11.21
CA ARG A 173 4.07 6.37 -11.99
C ARG A 173 2.83 6.18 -11.12
N ILE A 174 2.97 5.59 -9.92
CA ILE A 174 1.88 5.41 -8.96
C ILE A 174 1.25 6.77 -8.62
N MET A 175 2.06 7.75 -8.26
CA MET A 175 1.55 9.06 -7.85
C MET A 175 0.91 9.82 -9.03
N THR A 176 1.41 9.63 -10.24
CA THR A 176 0.79 10.22 -11.45
C THR A 176 -0.60 9.63 -11.70
N GLU A 177 -0.74 8.31 -11.67
CA GLU A 177 -2.03 7.67 -11.89
C GLU A 177 -3.01 7.90 -10.73
N LEU A 178 -2.51 8.01 -9.49
CA LEU A 178 -3.34 8.38 -8.34
C LEU A 178 -4.03 9.74 -8.54
N GLN A 179 -3.38 10.70 -9.21
CA GLN A 179 -3.99 12.02 -9.49
C GLN A 179 -5.27 11.89 -10.32
N HIS A 180 -5.37 10.89 -11.19
CA HIS A 180 -6.60 10.63 -11.96
C HIS A 180 -7.76 10.18 -11.06
N LEU A 181 -7.47 9.57 -9.91
CA LEU A 181 -8.46 9.16 -8.92
C LEU A 181 -8.94 10.31 -8.02
N LEU A 182 -8.25 11.45 -7.99
CA LEU A 182 -8.63 12.59 -7.14
C LEU A 182 -9.71 13.47 -7.76
N LYS A 183 -10.14 13.17 -8.98
CA LYS A 183 -11.22 13.90 -9.64
C LYS A 183 -12.60 13.52 -9.12
N VAL A 184 -13.58 14.41 -9.33
CA VAL A 184 -14.97 14.22 -8.88
C VAL A 184 -15.64 13.01 -9.56
N ASN A 185 -15.38 12.83 -10.86
CA ASN A 185 -15.99 11.76 -11.66
C ASN A 185 -14.97 10.65 -11.93
N VAL A 186 -14.71 9.85 -10.92
CA VAL A 186 -13.85 8.65 -11.01
C VAL A 186 -14.57 7.57 -11.79
N THR A 187 -13.84 6.87 -12.63
CA THR A 187 -14.33 5.77 -13.47
C THR A 187 -13.57 4.48 -13.20
N THR A 188 -14.09 3.36 -13.69
CA THR A 188 -13.40 2.06 -13.64
C THR A 188 -12.03 2.12 -14.35
N ASP A 189 -11.92 2.89 -15.44
CA ASP A 189 -10.68 3.08 -16.20
C ASP A 189 -9.58 3.75 -15.34
N ASP A 190 -9.96 4.66 -14.43
CA ASP A 190 -9.01 5.30 -13.53
C ASP A 190 -8.43 4.33 -12.51
N TYR A 191 -9.26 3.44 -11.95
CA TYR A 191 -8.77 2.36 -11.08
C TYR A 191 -7.90 1.36 -11.84
N ALA A 192 -8.28 1.02 -13.09
CA ALA A 192 -7.51 0.10 -13.92
C ALA A 192 -6.08 0.61 -14.21
N ARG A 193 -5.89 1.93 -14.34
CA ARG A 193 -4.57 2.55 -14.52
C ARG A 193 -3.65 2.31 -13.33
N VAL A 194 -4.15 2.53 -12.12
CA VAL A 194 -3.37 2.29 -10.90
C VAL A 194 -3.12 0.80 -10.68
N LEU A 195 -4.14 -0.02 -10.89
CA LEU A 195 -4.05 -1.48 -10.75
C LEU A 195 -3.04 -2.09 -11.75
N ALA A 196 -2.94 -1.56 -12.97
CA ALA A 196 -1.98 -2.02 -13.98
C ALA A 196 -0.53 -1.91 -13.50
N ILE A 197 -0.21 -0.92 -12.65
CA ILE A 197 1.12 -0.79 -12.08
C ILE A 197 1.43 -1.94 -11.14
N TYR A 198 0.45 -2.41 -10.38
CA TYR A 198 0.64 -3.57 -9.51
C TYR A 198 0.96 -4.83 -10.30
N TYR A 199 0.28 -5.06 -11.43
CA TYR A 199 0.58 -6.18 -12.32
C TYR A 199 2.00 -6.09 -12.89
N ASP A 200 2.45 -4.89 -13.28
CA ASP A 200 3.82 -4.69 -13.75
C ASP A 200 4.84 -4.96 -12.63
N ILE A 201 4.53 -4.58 -11.38
CA ILE A 201 5.37 -4.87 -10.21
C ILE A 201 5.51 -6.38 -9.98
N ILE A 202 4.42 -7.14 -10.13
CA ILE A 202 4.46 -8.61 -10.00
C ILE A 202 5.40 -9.21 -11.04
N VAL A 203 5.24 -8.84 -12.31
CA VAL A 203 6.11 -9.35 -13.40
C VAL A 203 7.57 -9.02 -13.15
N ASP A 204 7.85 -7.78 -12.80
CA ASP A 204 9.21 -7.33 -12.51
C ASP A 204 9.82 -8.04 -11.29
N PHE A 205 9.01 -8.33 -10.29
CA PHE A 205 9.46 -9.01 -9.07
C PHE A 205 9.92 -10.43 -9.39
N TYR A 206 9.08 -11.20 -10.06
CA TYR A 206 9.39 -12.58 -10.36
C TYR A 206 10.46 -12.75 -11.44
N ASN A 207 10.55 -11.84 -12.42
CA ASN A 207 11.61 -11.90 -13.44
C ASN A 207 13.00 -11.56 -12.89
N ASN A 208 13.09 -10.68 -11.89
CA ASN A 208 14.38 -10.28 -11.32
C ASN A 208 14.86 -11.16 -10.17
N GLU A 209 13.98 -11.99 -9.59
CA GLU A 209 14.31 -12.88 -8.47
C GLU A 209 14.40 -14.36 -8.88
N SER A 210 14.18 -14.69 -10.16
CA SER A 210 14.43 -16.04 -10.67
C SER A 210 15.93 -16.31 -10.75
N PRO A 211 16.46 -17.35 -10.10
CA PRO A 211 17.89 -17.64 -10.06
C PRO A 211 18.49 -18.12 -11.40
N GLU A 212 17.71 -18.14 -12.47
CA GLU A 212 18.16 -18.65 -13.79
C GLU A 212 18.92 -17.63 -14.66
N SER A 213 19.17 -16.40 -14.19
CA SER A 213 19.91 -15.41 -14.99
C SER A 213 21.40 -15.29 -14.63
N ASN A 214 21.98 -16.26 -13.91
CA ASN A 214 23.41 -16.30 -13.59
C ASN A 214 24.17 -17.42 -14.31
N ASP A 215 23.64 -17.95 -15.41
CA ASP A 215 24.46 -18.69 -16.39
C ASP A 215 25.13 -17.68 -17.35
N GLY A 216 25.96 -16.81 -16.78
CA GLY A 216 26.90 -15.98 -17.51
C GLY A 216 28.19 -16.73 -17.70
N ASP A 217 28.41 -17.15 -18.94
CA ASP A 217 29.67 -17.38 -19.60
C ASP A 217 30.94 -17.44 -18.71
N GLU A 218 31.24 -18.58 -18.14
CA GLU A 218 32.63 -18.95 -17.91
C GLU A 218 33.26 -19.29 -19.28
N GLN A 219 33.72 -18.27 -19.98
CA GLN A 219 34.70 -18.45 -21.04
C GLN A 219 35.97 -19.02 -20.40
N GLN A 220 36.14 -20.32 -20.56
CA GLN A 220 37.42 -21.01 -20.46
C GLN A 220 38.37 -20.42 -21.52
N ASP A 221 39.16 -19.47 -21.13
CA ASP A 221 40.40 -19.17 -21.86
C ASP A 221 41.45 -20.20 -21.48
N ASN A 222 41.46 -21.30 -22.27
CA ASN A 222 42.62 -22.15 -22.42
C ASN A 222 43.68 -21.36 -23.19
N GLN A 223 44.67 -20.83 -22.51
CA GLN A 223 45.93 -20.45 -23.12
C GLN A 223 47.01 -21.43 -22.70
N ASP A 224 47.28 -22.33 -23.65
CA ASP A 224 48.52 -23.03 -23.77
C ASP A 224 49.69 -22.06 -23.70
N ASN A 225 50.63 -22.32 -22.82
CA ASN A 225 52.01 -21.91 -23.02
C ASN A 225 52.93 -23.03 -22.56
N GLN A 226 53.41 -23.70 -23.58
CA GLN A 226 54.57 -24.56 -23.60
C GLN A 226 55.86 -23.73 -23.37
N ASP A 227 56.83 -24.45 -22.80
CA ASP A 227 58.26 -24.34 -22.96
C ASP A 227 58.99 -23.14 -22.33
N ASN A 228 59.79 -23.44 -21.31
CA ASN A 228 61.25 -23.53 -21.53
C ASN A 228 61.97 -24.12 -20.30
N GLN A 229 62.74 -25.18 -20.65
CA GLN A 229 63.85 -25.72 -19.91
C GLN A 229 64.94 -24.66 -19.70
N ASP A 230 65.65 -24.78 -18.67
CA ASP A 230 67.11 -24.94 -18.55
C ASP A 230 67.77 -24.23 -17.37
N ASN A 231 68.57 -25.08 -16.73
CA ASN A 231 69.90 -24.83 -16.15
C ASN A 231 70.02 -24.24 -14.73
N GLN A 232 70.43 -25.15 -13.95
CA GLN A 232 71.84 -25.42 -13.47
C GLN A 232 72.31 -24.56 -12.30
N ASP A 233 72.65 -25.33 -11.28
CA ASP A 233 73.90 -25.33 -10.53
C ASP A 233 74.22 -24.22 -9.51
N ASN A 234 74.59 -24.78 -8.40
CA ASN A 234 75.67 -24.45 -7.46
C ASN A 234 75.24 -23.91 -6.12
N GLN A 235 75.38 -24.80 -5.20
CA GLN A 235 76.55 -25.03 -4.30
C GLN A 235 76.70 -24.00 -3.16
N ASP A 236 76.63 -24.54 -2.05
CA ASP A 236 77.59 -24.45 -0.94
C ASP A 236 77.52 -23.30 0.08
N ASN A 237 77.61 -23.83 1.26
CA ASN A 237 78.31 -23.33 2.48
C ASN A 237 77.50 -22.54 3.49
N GLN A 238 77.26 -23.23 4.59
CA GLN A 238 78.07 -23.36 5.81
C GLN A 238 77.98 -22.16 6.75
N ASP A 239 77.68 -22.53 7.94
CA ASP A 239 78.14 -22.04 9.24
C ASP A 239 77.72 -20.65 9.74
N ASN A 240 76.96 -20.63 10.77
CA ASN A 240 77.17 -20.47 12.21
C ASN A 240 75.84 -20.26 12.92
#